data_b6589af116460fb092822b0e1251a9b9
#
_entry.id   b6589af116460fb092822b0e1251a9b9
#
_cell.length_a   1.000
_cell.length_b   1.000
_cell.length_c   1.000
_cell.angle_alpha   90.00
_cell.angle_beta   90.00
_cell.angle_gamma   90.00
#
_symmetry.space_group_name_H-M   'P 1'
#
loop_
_entity.id
_entity.type
_entity.pdbx_description
1 polymer ?
#
loop_
_entity_poly.entity_id
_entity_poly.type
_entity_poly.pdbx_seq_one_letter_code
_entity_poly.pdbx_strand_id
1 'polypeptide(L)'
;MSYHLSHILKVAILLFLVPLKISAQSSEVPLADPYVLLYDDIYYAYGTHSNDGIEVYTSDDLVHWKNAGLALHRRNTSQTRWFWAPEVYHIHGKFYMHYSANERLYVAQSDSPLGPFVQLGGPLLQNLLGDTYCIDSTVFVDSDGTVWMFFVRNDDGNCIWQVQLSDDFLTPVPGTLRKCIAVSAPWENIWPRVNEGPSILLHQGTYYLTYSANSYESQDYAVGYATSPNVLGPWEKSSQNPILRRTEGLLGTGHHTFFIDRKGELRIAFHAHSSASAIHPRAMYIGTMEFTHEGHLQLTSQPIVRPKLIAKP
;
A
#
# COMPACT_ATOMS: atom_id res chain seq x y z
N MET A 1 54.07 76.32 4.68
CA MET A 1 52.70 75.93 5.01
C MET A 1 52.14 75.23 3.77
N SER A 2 52.08 73.87 3.79
CA SER A 2 51.68 73.08 2.68
C SER A 2 50.55 72.19 3.18
N TYR A 3 49.34 72.36 2.62
CA TYR A 3 48.16 71.54 2.93
C TYR A 3 48.09 70.37 1.94
N HIS A 4 48.18 69.13 2.45
CA HIS A 4 47.86 67.91 1.72
C HIS A 4 46.37 67.63 1.83
N LEU A 5 45.64 67.70 0.70
CA LEU A 5 44.28 67.16 0.59
C LEU A 5 44.38 65.66 0.24
N SER A 6 43.92 64.80 1.12
CA SER A 6 43.74 63.38 0.84
C SER A 6 42.32 63.13 0.29
N HIS A 7 42.22 62.68 -0.95
CA HIS A 7 40.96 62.20 -1.55
C HIS A 7 40.69 60.77 -1.07
N ILE A 8 39.63 60.58 -0.27
CA ILE A 8 39.09 59.24 0.06
C ILE A 8 38.12 58.80 -1.01
N LEU A 9 38.51 57.81 -1.81
CA LEU A 9 37.65 57.16 -2.82
C LEU A 9 36.68 56.19 -2.11
N LYS A 10 35.43 56.57 -2.05
CA LYS A 10 34.35 55.65 -1.52
C LYS A 10 33.97 54.68 -2.66
N VAL A 11 34.41 53.43 -2.54
CA VAL A 11 33.93 52.32 -3.42
C VAL A 11 32.59 51.82 -2.85
N ALA A 12 31.50 52.05 -3.55
CA ALA A 12 30.20 51.49 -3.24
C ALA A 12 30.14 50.06 -3.83
N ILE A 13 30.17 49.04 -2.99
CA ILE A 13 29.95 47.65 -3.35
C ILE A 13 28.43 47.45 -3.46
N LEU A 14 27.92 47.34 -4.67
CA LEU A 14 26.53 46.97 -4.97
C LEU A 14 26.42 45.45 -4.83
N LEU A 15 25.90 44.94 -3.71
CA LEU A 15 25.56 43.53 -3.51
C LEU A 15 24.27 43.25 -4.26
N PHE A 16 24.39 42.60 -5.45
CA PHE A 16 23.25 41.98 -6.11
C PHE A 16 22.81 40.75 -5.35
N LEU A 17 21.74 40.89 -4.58
CA LEU A 17 21.00 39.76 -4.03
C LEU A 17 20.26 39.03 -5.15
N VAL A 18 20.89 38.01 -5.74
CA VAL A 18 20.21 37.06 -6.61
C VAL A 18 19.28 36.23 -5.70
N PRO A 19 17.96 36.27 -5.92
CA PRO A 19 17.08 35.41 -5.14
C PRO A 19 17.41 33.96 -5.48
N LEU A 20 17.99 33.23 -4.53
CA LEU A 20 18.04 31.78 -4.60
C LEU A 20 16.59 31.30 -4.67
N LYS A 21 16.12 30.89 -5.83
CA LYS A 21 14.94 30.03 -5.94
C LYS A 21 15.31 28.71 -5.28
N ILE A 22 14.98 28.57 -3.99
CA ILE A 22 14.94 27.27 -3.33
C ILE A 22 13.84 26.52 -4.08
N SER A 23 14.21 25.72 -5.07
CA SER A 23 13.33 24.71 -5.63
C SER A 23 12.94 23.82 -4.44
N ALA A 24 11.70 23.88 -4.00
CA ALA A 24 11.19 22.93 -3.04
C ALA A 24 11.40 21.54 -3.65
N GLN A 25 12.35 20.79 -3.13
CA GLN A 25 12.63 19.43 -3.57
C GLN A 25 11.34 18.64 -3.29
N SER A 26 10.64 18.22 -4.35
CA SER A 26 9.43 17.44 -4.21
C SER A 26 9.80 16.14 -3.48
N SER A 27 9.26 15.95 -2.29
CA SER A 27 9.44 14.70 -1.54
C SER A 27 8.60 13.59 -2.18
N GLU A 28 9.04 12.36 -2.04
CA GLU A 28 8.22 11.19 -2.39
C GLU A 28 6.97 11.13 -1.51
N VAL A 29 5.93 10.45 -1.96
CA VAL A 29 4.71 10.25 -1.15
C VAL A 29 5.02 9.23 -0.04
N PRO A 30 5.00 9.63 1.25
CA PRO A 30 5.47 8.81 2.35
C PRO A 30 4.40 7.81 2.82
N LEU A 31 3.96 6.92 1.91
CA LEU A 31 3.00 5.86 2.22
C LEU A 31 3.69 4.50 2.16
N ALA A 32 3.66 3.78 3.27
CA ALA A 32 3.84 2.35 3.30
C ALA A 32 2.50 1.63 3.05
N ASP A 33 2.56 0.35 2.64
CA ASP A 33 1.38 -0.49 2.49
C ASP A 33 0.30 0.20 1.63
N PRO A 34 0.66 0.71 0.42
CA PRO A 34 -0.19 1.60 -0.34
C PRO A 34 -1.34 0.86 -1.02
N TYR A 35 -2.53 1.45 -0.95
CA TYR A 35 -3.70 1.08 -1.73
C TYR A 35 -4.12 2.26 -2.62
N VAL A 36 -4.38 2.01 -3.90
CA VAL A 36 -4.81 3.03 -4.86
C VAL A 36 -6.20 2.72 -5.39
N LEU A 37 -7.13 3.63 -5.18
CA LEU A 37 -8.48 3.62 -5.72
C LEU A 37 -8.58 4.62 -6.88
N LEU A 38 -9.08 4.20 -8.03
CA LEU A 38 -9.55 5.10 -9.08
C LEU A 38 -11.07 5.27 -8.95
N TYR A 39 -11.52 6.49 -8.70
CA TYR A 39 -12.94 6.83 -8.60
C TYR A 39 -13.20 8.24 -9.14
N ASP A 40 -14.22 8.41 -9.98
CA ASP A 40 -14.57 9.67 -10.65
C ASP A 40 -13.35 10.35 -11.31
N ASP A 41 -12.57 9.57 -12.06
CA ASP A 41 -11.35 10.03 -12.75
C ASP A 41 -10.25 10.62 -11.83
N ILE A 42 -10.32 10.40 -10.53
CA ILE A 42 -9.30 10.79 -9.56
C ILE A 42 -8.71 9.53 -8.92
N TYR A 43 -7.39 9.51 -8.75
CA TYR A 43 -6.70 8.49 -7.98
C TYR A 43 -6.63 8.93 -6.51
N TYR A 44 -7.01 8.02 -5.62
CA TYR A 44 -6.92 8.18 -4.16
C TYR A 44 -5.94 7.14 -3.64
N ALA A 45 -4.88 7.57 -2.95
CA ALA A 45 -3.93 6.67 -2.31
C ALA A 45 -4.07 6.75 -0.80
N TYR A 46 -4.14 5.58 -0.17
CA TYR A 46 -4.16 5.38 1.27
C TYR A 46 -2.98 4.50 1.68
N GLY A 47 -2.57 4.55 2.92
CA GLY A 47 -1.48 3.70 3.40
C GLY A 47 -1.10 3.95 4.84
N THR A 48 -0.08 3.25 5.28
CA THR A 48 0.49 3.36 6.62
C THR A 48 1.49 4.51 6.67
N HIS A 49 1.21 5.51 7.49
CA HIS A 49 2.14 6.62 7.75
C HIS A 49 1.84 7.32 9.06
N SER A 50 0.62 7.85 9.25
CA SER A 50 0.27 8.70 10.39
C SER A 50 -0.07 7.90 11.65
N ASN A 51 0.36 8.38 12.82
CA ASN A 51 -0.07 7.85 14.12
C ASN A 51 -1.48 8.32 14.51
N ASP A 52 -2.04 9.32 13.82
CA ASP A 52 -3.35 9.90 14.12
C ASP A 52 -4.49 9.27 13.31
N GLY A 53 -4.18 8.28 12.47
CA GLY A 53 -5.15 7.59 11.62
C GLY A 53 -4.59 7.27 10.24
N ILE A 54 -5.45 7.27 9.22
CA ILE A 54 -5.10 6.95 7.84
C ILE A 54 -5.25 8.19 6.99
N GLU A 55 -4.16 8.60 6.34
CA GLU A 55 -4.12 9.71 5.39
C GLU A 55 -4.66 9.28 4.02
N VAL A 56 -5.15 10.27 3.27
CA VAL A 56 -5.48 10.12 1.85
C VAL A 56 -4.73 11.16 1.02
N TYR A 57 -4.21 10.70 -0.10
CA TYR A 57 -3.56 11.51 -1.11
C TYR A 57 -4.35 11.41 -2.41
N THR A 58 -4.37 12.48 -3.21
CA THR A 58 -5.08 12.52 -4.50
C THR A 58 -4.15 12.87 -5.64
N SER A 59 -4.40 12.30 -6.81
CA SER A 59 -3.65 12.55 -8.04
C SER A 59 -4.55 12.46 -9.27
N ASP A 60 -4.19 13.24 -10.29
CA ASP A 60 -4.81 13.16 -11.62
C ASP A 60 -3.95 12.36 -12.62
N ASP A 61 -2.68 12.06 -12.31
CA ASP A 61 -1.70 11.54 -13.27
C ASP A 61 -0.79 10.42 -12.74
N LEU A 62 -1.00 9.99 -11.48
CA LEU A 62 -0.16 9.02 -10.72
C LEU A 62 1.24 9.54 -10.36
N VAL A 63 1.65 10.69 -10.87
CA VAL A 63 2.99 11.28 -10.63
C VAL A 63 2.94 12.36 -9.56
N HIS A 64 1.96 13.27 -9.66
CA HIS A 64 1.84 14.42 -8.77
C HIS A 64 0.69 14.22 -7.78
N TRP A 65 1.02 14.16 -6.50
CA TRP A 65 0.09 13.83 -5.42
C TRP A 65 -0.07 14.98 -4.43
N LYS A 66 -1.29 15.19 -3.98
CA LYS A 66 -1.66 16.17 -2.94
C LYS A 66 -2.08 15.43 -1.68
N ASN A 67 -1.52 15.79 -0.53
CA ASN A 67 -2.06 15.32 0.75
C ASN A 67 -3.41 16.00 1.01
N ALA A 68 -4.48 15.21 1.04
CA ALA A 68 -5.84 15.67 1.29
C ALA A 68 -6.25 15.59 2.79
N GLY A 69 -5.35 15.11 3.65
CA GLY A 69 -5.57 15.00 5.09
C GLY A 69 -5.87 13.58 5.57
N LEU A 70 -6.51 13.47 6.73
CA LEU A 70 -6.88 12.19 7.32
C LEU A 70 -8.26 11.74 6.81
N ALA A 71 -8.28 10.65 6.03
CA ALA A 71 -9.53 9.98 5.65
C ALA A 71 -10.19 9.32 6.87
N LEU A 72 -9.41 8.60 7.68
CA LEU A 72 -9.82 8.07 8.98
C LEU A 72 -8.99 8.74 10.07
N HIS A 73 -9.64 9.51 10.96
CA HIS A 73 -8.99 10.08 12.13
C HIS A 73 -9.23 9.16 13.34
N ARG A 74 -8.24 8.95 14.20
CA ARG A 74 -8.34 8.11 15.41
C ARG A 74 -9.53 8.44 16.33
N ARG A 75 -10.04 9.70 16.33
CA ARG A 75 -11.25 10.08 17.08
C ARG A 75 -12.55 9.47 16.52
N ASN A 76 -12.54 8.97 15.29
CA ASN A 76 -13.66 8.33 14.62
C ASN A 76 -13.61 6.80 14.73
N THR A 77 -12.74 6.28 15.57
CA THR A 77 -12.53 4.85 15.83
C THR A 77 -12.33 4.63 17.32
N SER A 78 -12.54 3.43 17.79
CA SER A 78 -12.18 3.02 19.16
C SER A 78 -10.69 2.70 19.31
N GLN A 79 -9.90 2.82 18.23
CA GLN A 79 -8.50 2.46 18.18
C GLN A 79 -7.59 3.68 18.41
N THR A 80 -6.40 3.46 18.95
CA THR A 80 -5.51 4.56 19.34
C THR A 80 -4.13 4.47 18.72
N ARG A 81 -3.78 3.37 18.05
CA ARG A 81 -2.43 3.12 17.52
C ARG A 81 -2.44 2.10 16.38
N TRP A 82 -1.36 2.11 15.60
CA TRP A 82 -1.01 1.11 14.58
C TRP A 82 -2.07 1.01 13.49
N PHE A 83 -2.39 2.15 12.88
CA PHE A 83 -3.28 2.22 11.72
C PHE A 83 -2.51 1.81 10.47
N TRP A 84 -2.73 0.56 10.00
CA TRP A 84 -1.94 -0.05 8.95
C TRP A 84 -2.78 -0.60 7.82
N ALA A 85 -2.14 -0.72 6.64
CA ALA A 85 -2.60 -1.45 5.47
C ALA A 85 -4.10 -1.26 5.16
N PRO A 86 -4.55 -0.02 4.90
CA PRO A 86 -5.94 0.23 4.54
C PRO A 86 -6.22 -0.16 3.10
N GLU A 87 -7.40 -0.73 2.85
CA GLU A 87 -7.98 -0.88 1.51
C GLU A 87 -9.39 -0.29 1.48
N VAL A 88 -9.75 0.42 0.41
CA VAL A 88 -11.01 1.15 0.31
C VAL A 88 -11.84 0.66 -0.87
N TYR A 89 -13.05 0.20 -0.59
CA TYR A 89 -13.99 -0.35 -1.56
C TYR A 89 -15.21 0.53 -1.71
N HIS A 90 -15.66 0.79 -2.94
CA HIS A 90 -16.92 1.46 -3.21
C HIS A 90 -18.03 0.43 -3.46
N ILE A 91 -18.96 0.30 -2.51
CA ILE A 91 -19.99 -0.73 -2.49
C ILE A 91 -21.34 -0.09 -2.16
N HIS A 92 -22.34 -0.32 -3.02
CA HIS A 92 -23.71 0.20 -2.81
C HIS A 92 -23.77 1.72 -2.51
N GLY A 93 -22.92 2.51 -3.19
CA GLY A 93 -22.88 3.97 -3.05
C GLY A 93 -22.19 4.48 -1.78
N LYS A 94 -21.50 3.60 -1.04
CA LYS A 94 -20.70 3.94 0.15
C LYS A 94 -19.27 3.48 -0.02
N PHE A 95 -18.35 4.10 0.71
CA PHE A 95 -16.95 3.68 0.79
C PHE A 95 -16.71 2.94 2.10
N TYR A 96 -16.12 1.75 2.00
CA TYR A 96 -15.74 0.91 3.13
C TYR A 96 -14.23 0.79 3.16
N MET A 97 -13.63 1.18 4.27
CA MET A 97 -12.19 1.05 4.51
C MET A 97 -11.95 -0.13 5.44
N HIS A 98 -11.37 -1.20 4.94
CA HIS A 98 -10.79 -2.26 5.74
C HIS A 98 -9.40 -1.83 6.18
N TYR A 99 -9.06 -1.96 7.44
CA TYR A 99 -7.76 -1.54 7.96
C TYR A 99 -7.35 -2.34 9.18
N SER A 100 -6.06 -2.39 9.44
CA SER A 100 -5.50 -2.93 10.67
C SER A 100 -5.31 -1.83 11.70
N ALA A 101 -5.69 -2.09 12.95
CA ALA A 101 -5.33 -1.25 14.08
C ALA A 101 -5.17 -2.12 15.32
N ASN A 102 -4.16 -1.81 16.15
CA ASN A 102 -3.87 -2.58 17.35
C ASN A 102 -3.83 -4.11 17.08
N GLU A 103 -3.28 -4.48 15.90
CA GLU A 103 -3.12 -5.88 15.43
C GLU A 103 -4.45 -6.63 15.26
N ARG A 104 -5.52 -5.94 14.94
CA ARG A 104 -6.85 -6.48 14.60
C ARG A 104 -7.39 -5.81 13.35
N LEU A 105 -8.29 -6.49 12.67
CA LEU A 105 -8.98 -5.98 11.48
C LEU A 105 -10.26 -5.24 11.87
N TYR A 106 -10.45 -4.08 11.26
CA TYR A 106 -11.63 -3.23 11.43
C TYR A 106 -12.15 -2.75 10.09
N VAL A 107 -13.39 -2.31 10.09
CA VAL A 107 -14.01 -1.63 8.94
C VAL A 107 -14.52 -0.27 9.37
N ALA A 108 -14.31 0.73 8.52
CA ALA A 108 -14.90 2.06 8.66
C ALA A 108 -15.65 2.41 7.38
N GLN A 109 -16.67 3.26 7.48
CA GLN A 109 -17.54 3.67 6.37
C GLN A 109 -17.51 5.17 6.20
N SER A 110 -17.68 5.63 4.94
CA SER A 110 -17.84 7.04 4.57
C SER A 110 -18.74 7.19 3.34
N ASP A 111 -19.29 8.39 3.15
CA ASP A 111 -19.98 8.82 1.92
C ASP A 111 -19.01 9.34 0.85
N SER A 112 -17.75 9.51 1.18
CA SER A 112 -16.73 10.09 0.31
C SER A 112 -15.42 9.29 0.40
N PRO A 113 -14.66 9.14 -0.71
CA PRO A 113 -13.33 8.54 -0.67
C PRO A 113 -12.34 9.37 0.17
N LEU A 114 -12.60 10.67 0.36
CA LEU A 114 -11.81 11.54 1.24
C LEU A 114 -12.13 11.35 2.72
N GLY A 115 -13.18 10.60 3.05
CA GLY A 115 -13.70 10.54 4.42
C GLY A 115 -14.62 11.72 4.77
N PRO A 116 -14.90 11.97 6.07
CA PRO A 116 -14.36 11.21 7.19
C PRO A 116 -14.92 9.78 7.27
N PHE A 117 -14.05 8.82 7.37
CA PHE A 117 -14.45 7.45 7.68
C PHE A 117 -14.75 7.31 9.18
N VAL A 118 -15.76 6.51 9.50
CA VAL A 118 -16.18 6.21 10.89
C VAL A 118 -16.22 4.70 11.07
N GLN A 119 -15.56 4.19 12.11
CA GLN A 119 -15.50 2.76 12.40
C GLN A 119 -16.88 2.15 12.60
N LEU A 120 -17.08 0.97 12.01
CA LEU A 120 -18.27 0.13 12.18
C LEU A 120 -17.96 -1.01 13.15
N GLY A 121 -18.57 -1.00 14.33
CA GLY A 121 -18.46 -2.11 15.28
C GLY A 121 -17.07 -2.38 15.85
N GLY A 122 -16.88 -3.61 16.35
CA GLY A 122 -15.62 -4.12 16.90
C GLY A 122 -14.72 -4.77 15.85
N PRO A 123 -13.72 -5.58 16.31
CA PRO A 123 -12.85 -6.30 15.39
C PRO A 123 -13.63 -7.27 14.50
N LEU A 124 -13.37 -7.23 13.20
CA LEU A 124 -14.13 -7.96 12.18
C LEU A 124 -14.18 -9.48 12.40
N LEU A 125 -13.08 -10.06 12.87
CA LEU A 125 -12.96 -11.51 13.08
C LEU A 125 -13.13 -11.93 14.56
N GLN A 126 -13.56 -11.03 15.44
CA GLN A 126 -13.65 -11.29 16.89
C GLN A 126 -14.48 -12.55 17.23
N ASN A 127 -15.64 -12.69 16.60
CA ASN A 127 -16.53 -13.83 16.84
C ASN A 127 -16.01 -15.17 16.31
N LEU A 128 -15.10 -15.13 15.34
CA LEU A 128 -14.53 -16.32 14.70
C LEU A 128 -13.19 -16.73 15.32
N LEU A 129 -12.35 -15.77 15.69
CA LEU A 129 -10.96 -16.00 16.08
C LEU A 129 -10.63 -15.52 17.51
N GLY A 130 -11.57 -14.82 18.19
CA GLY A 130 -11.27 -14.17 19.46
C GLY A 130 -10.21 -13.10 19.36
N ASP A 131 -9.38 -12.94 20.40
CA ASP A 131 -8.30 -11.94 20.46
C ASP A 131 -7.03 -12.38 19.74
N THR A 132 -7.17 -12.99 18.56
CA THR A 132 -6.03 -13.43 17.77
C THR A 132 -5.49 -12.29 16.91
N TYR A 133 -4.17 -12.22 16.77
CA TYR A 133 -3.48 -11.35 15.81
C TYR A 133 -3.98 -11.57 14.38
N CYS A 134 -4.48 -10.51 13.74
CA CYS A 134 -4.95 -10.50 12.35
C CYS A 134 -4.70 -9.12 11.74
N ILE A 135 -4.02 -9.06 10.60
CA ILE A 135 -3.71 -7.81 9.88
C ILE A 135 -3.86 -7.99 8.36
N ASP A 136 -3.72 -6.92 7.62
CA ASP A 136 -3.52 -6.89 6.16
C ASP A 136 -4.64 -7.62 5.42
N SER A 137 -5.87 -7.14 5.53
CA SER A 137 -6.98 -7.74 4.79
C SER A 137 -7.16 -7.17 3.41
N THR A 138 -7.38 -8.04 2.43
CA THR A 138 -7.88 -7.70 1.10
C THR A 138 -9.20 -8.40 0.85
N VAL A 139 -10.13 -7.74 0.14
CA VAL A 139 -11.45 -8.31 -0.21
C VAL A 139 -11.52 -8.54 -1.72
N PHE A 140 -11.96 -9.71 -2.08
CA PHE A 140 -12.15 -10.13 -3.46
C PHE A 140 -13.60 -10.60 -3.68
N VAL A 141 -14.25 -10.06 -4.71
CA VAL A 141 -15.57 -10.52 -5.15
C VAL A 141 -15.36 -11.43 -6.36
N ASP A 142 -15.73 -12.69 -6.19
CA ASP A 142 -15.60 -13.68 -7.25
C ASP A 142 -16.64 -13.49 -8.36
N SER A 143 -16.45 -14.16 -9.47
CA SER A 143 -17.33 -14.08 -10.64
C SER A 143 -18.78 -14.56 -10.38
N ASP A 144 -18.98 -15.39 -9.37
CA ASP A 144 -20.30 -15.84 -8.91
C ASP A 144 -20.96 -14.91 -7.87
N GLY A 145 -20.28 -13.81 -7.51
CA GLY A 145 -20.71 -12.84 -6.50
C GLY A 145 -20.29 -13.20 -5.07
N THR A 146 -19.65 -14.34 -4.85
CA THR A 146 -19.14 -14.71 -3.53
C THR A 146 -18.05 -13.74 -3.08
N VAL A 147 -18.14 -13.28 -1.84
CA VAL A 147 -17.17 -12.32 -1.26
C VAL A 147 -16.16 -13.08 -0.41
N TRP A 148 -14.89 -12.94 -0.73
CA TRP A 148 -13.77 -13.54 -0.01
C TRP A 148 -12.89 -12.46 0.60
N MET A 149 -12.47 -12.66 1.84
CA MET A 149 -11.44 -11.86 2.48
C MET A 149 -10.21 -12.72 2.72
N PHE A 150 -9.06 -12.25 2.24
CA PHE A 150 -7.75 -12.81 2.55
C PHE A 150 -7.09 -11.89 3.58
N PHE A 151 -6.36 -12.47 4.51
CA PHE A 151 -5.74 -11.72 5.60
C PHE A 151 -4.56 -12.47 6.20
N VAL A 152 -3.78 -11.77 7.00
CA VAL A 152 -2.63 -12.34 7.72
C VAL A 152 -3.05 -12.76 9.12
N ARG A 153 -2.64 -13.98 9.49
CA ARG A 153 -2.70 -14.51 10.84
C ARG A 153 -1.40 -15.20 11.18
N ASN A 154 -0.92 -15.06 12.42
CA ASN A 154 0.25 -15.78 12.86
C ASN A 154 -0.07 -17.26 13.11
N ASP A 155 0.70 -18.15 12.47
CA ASP A 155 0.69 -19.60 12.64
C ASP A 155 2.03 -20.16 12.14
N ASP A 156 3.03 -20.18 13.00
CA ASP A 156 4.45 -20.42 12.69
C ASP A 156 5.01 -19.33 11.75
N GLY A 157 4.89 -18.08 12.15
CA GLY A 157 5.13 -16.86 11.38
C GLY A 157 3.84 -16.31 10.76
N ASN A 158 3.95 -15.21 10.04
CA ASN A 158 2.82 -14.65 9.32
C ASN A 158 2.45 -15.55 8.13
N CYS A 159 1.19 -15.99 8.11
CA CYS A 159 0.61 -16.83 7.06
C CYS A 159 -0.63 -16.16 6.49
N ILE A 160 -0.92 -16.43 5.22
CA ILE A 160 -2.15 -15.93 4.60
C ILE A 160 -3.27 -16.93 4.80
N TRP A 161 -4.39 -16.42 5.29
CA TRP A 161 -5.64 -17.13 5.51
C TRP A 161 -6.74 -16.48 4.68
N GLN A 162 -7.83 -17.20 4.45
CA GLN A 162 -9.05 -16.68 3.84
C GLN A 162 -10.28 -17.07 4.64
N VAL A 163 -11.32 -16.27 4.49
CA VAL A 163 -12.66 -16.50 5.00
C VAL A 163 -13.68 -15.90 4.02
N GLN A 164 -14.82 -16.54 3.85
CA GLN A 164 -15.94 -15.95 3.12
C GLN A 164 -16.59 -14.86 3.97
N LEU A 165 -16.95 -13.75 3.37
CA LEU A 165 -17.84 -12.75 3.96
C LEU A 165 -19.23 -12.89 3.38
N SER A 166 -20.23 -12.45 4.16
CA SER A 166 -21.59 -12.25 3.65
C SER A 166 -21.63 -11.08 2.68
N ASP A 167 -22.72 -10.88 1.97
CA ASP A 167 -22.93 -9.83 0.98
C ASP A 167 -22.85 -8.41 1.57
N ASP A 168 -22.83 -8.30 2.90
CA ASP A 168 -22.59 -7.05 3.61
C ASP A 168 -21.12 -6.61 3.66
N PHE A 169 -20.19 -7.48 3.22
CA PHE A 169 -18.73 -7.28 3.26
C PHE A 169 -18.15 -7.17 4.70
N LEU A 170 -18.95 -7.47 5.71
CA LEU A 170 -18.61 -7.27 7.14
C LEU A 170 -18.67 -8.54 7.96
N THR A 171 -19.55 -9.48 7.61
CA THR A 171 -19.85 -10.63 8.44
C THR A 171 -19.14 -11.89 7.93
N PRO A 172 -18.17 -12.44 8.70
CA PRO A 172 -17.53 -13.71 8.35
C PRO A 172 -18.52 -14.88 8.39
N VAL A 173 -18.50 -15.73 7.36
CA VAL A 173 -19.33 -16.93 7.28
C VAL A 173 -18.67 -18.07 8.06
N PRO A 174 -19.31 -18.64 9.08
CA PRO A 174 -18.76 -19.74 9.86
C PRO A 174 -18.41 -20.97 9.03
N GLY A 175 -17.30 -21.64 9.36
CA GLY A 175 -16.86 -22.86 8.69
C GLY A 175 -16.11 -22.66 7.38
N THR A 176 -15.92 -21.39 6.91
CA THR A 176 -15.21 -21.09 5.67
C THR A 176 -13.75 -20.66 5.85
N LEU A 177 -13.30 -20.53 7.09
CA LEU A 177 -11.92 -20.17 7.44
C LEU A 177 -10.92 -21.22 6.95
N ARG A 178 -9.91 -20.81 6.16
CA ARG A 178 -8.87 -21.68 5.61
C ARG A 178 -7.51 -21.00 5.60
N LYS A 179 -6.45 -21.78 5.82
CA LYS A 179 -5.07 -21.36 5.57
C LYS A 179 -4.77 -21.53 4.08
N CYS A 180 -4.26 -20.47 3.45
CA CYS A 180 -3.88 -20.48 2.03
C CYS A 180 -2.43 -20.86 1.84
N ILE A 181 -1.52 -20.02 2.32
CA ILE A 181 -0.08 -20.18 2.17
C ILE A 181 0.69 -19.82 3.45
N ALA A 182 1.88 -20.37 3.57
CA ALA A 182 2.87 -20.05 4.60
C ALA A 182 4.26 -20.00 3.95
N VAL A 183 5.27 -19.55 4.66
CA VAL A 183 6.67 -19.55 4.21
C VAL A 183 7.10 -20.98 3.87
N SER A 184 7.53 -21.20 2.62
CA SER A 184 7.93 -22.53 2.11
C SER A 184 9.07 -22.48 1.09
N ALA A 185 9.18 -21.39 0.31
CA ALA A 185 10.23 -21.26 -0.69
C ALA A 185 11.53 -20.69 -0.09
N PRO A 186 12.70 -21.04 -0.61
CA PRO A 186 13.98 -20.57 -0.07
C PRO A 186 14.12 -19.03 -0.02
N TRP A 187 13.59 -18.32 -1.01
CA TRP A 187 13.67 -16.85 -1.09
C TRP A 187 12.83 -16.14 -0.02
N GLU A 188 11.84 -16.82 0.59
CA GLU A 188 10.95 -16.33 1.63
C GLU A 188 11.47 -16.61 3.04
N ASN A 189 12.51 -17.40 3.19
CA ASN A 189 12.92 -17.95 4.49
C ASN A 189 14.02 -17.13 5.16
N ILE A 190 13.90 -15.80 5.08
CA ILE A 190 14.72 -14.86 5.86
C ILE A 190 13.93 -14.53 7.12
N TRP A 191 14.58 -14.71 8.29
CA TRP A 191 13.93 -14.44 9.57
C TRP A 191 13.60 -12.94 9.77
N PRO A 192 12.43 -12.60 10.32
CA PRO A 192 11.30 -13.46 10.71
C PRO A 192 10.56 -14.06 9.51
N ARG A 193 9.90 -15.21 9.72
CA ARG A 193 9.09 -15.89 8.70
C ARG A 193 7.81 -15.11 8.43
N VAL A 194 7.69 -14.58 7.23
CA VAL A 194 6.58 -13.69 6.84
C VAL A 194 6.08 -14.01 5.45
N ASN A 195 4.77 -14.25 5.32
CA ASN A 195 3.97 -14.04 4.13
C ASN A 195 2.82 -13.11 4.54
N GLU A 196 2.76 -11.91 3.95
CA GLU A 196 1.80 -10.86 4.33
C GLU A 196 1.36 -10.02 3.13
N GLY A 197 0.50 -8.99 3.36
CA GLY A 197 -0.02 -8.11 2.32
C GLY A 197 -0.62 -8.89 1.15
N PRO A 198 -1.64 -9.76 1.35
CA PRO A 198 -2.26 -10.52 0.27
C PRO A 198 -2.99 -9.60 -0.71
N SER A 199 -2.98 -9.95 -1.98
CA SER A 199 -3.89 -9.40 -3.00
C SER A 199 -4.29 -10.50 -3.98
N ILE A 200 -5.48 -10.41 -4.59
CA ILE A 200 -6.02 -11.44 -5.47
C ILE A 200 -6.31 -10.86 -6.85
N LEU A 201 -5.87 -11.59 -7.88
CA LEU A 201 -6.25 -11.36 -9.26
C LEU A 201 -6.89 -12.64 -9.84
N LEU A 202 -7.87 -12.46 -10.72
CA LEU A 202 -8.42 -13.52 -11.55
C LEU A 202 -8.09 -13.23 -13.01
N HIS A 203 -7.34 -14.13 -13.65
CA HIS A 203 -6.98 -13.99 -15.05
C HIS A 203 -7.19 -15.32 -15.79
N GLN A 204 -8.04 -15.31 -16.85
CA GLN A 204 -8.33 -16.47 -17.68
C GLN A 204 -8.69 -17.75 -16.89
N GLY A 205 -9.49 -17.59 -15.82
CA GLY A 205 -9.94 -18.68 -14.97
C GLY A 205 -8.91 -19.20 -13.96
N THR A 206 -7.75 -18.56 -13.86
CA THR A 206 -6.73 -18.84 -12.84
C THR A 206 -6.71 -17.72 -11.81
N TYR A 207 -6.75 -18.09 -10.54
CA TYR A 207 -6.58 -17.17 -9.41
C TYR A 207 -5.10 -17.00 -9.08
N TYR A 208 -4.69 -15.77 -8.83
CA TYR A 208 -3.34 -15.39 -8.43
C TYR A 208 -3.40 -14.76 -7.04
N LEU A 209 -3.02 -15.50 -6.02
CA LEU A 209 -2.81 -14.98 -4.67
C LEU A 209 -1.40 -14.41 -4.60
N THR A 210 -1.29 -13.10 -4.69
CA THR A 210 -0.01 -12.41 -4.54
C THR A 210 0.22 -12.04 -3.08
N TYR A 211 1.47 -11.97 -2.67
CA TYR A 211 1.87 -11.74 -1.28
C TYR A 211 3.26 -11.15 -1.19
N SER A 212 3.58 -10.56 -0.07
CA SER A 212 4.93 -10.13 0.27
C SER A 212 5.58 -11.11 1.23
N ALA A 213 6.87 -11.32 1.08
CA ALA A 213 7.63 -12.22 1.93
C ALA A 213 8.90 -11.58 2.48
N ASN A 214 9.41 -12.16 3.56
CA ASN A 214 10.42 -11.65 4.47
C ASN A 214 9.84 -10.51 5.34
N SER A 215 10.65 -9.88 6.20
CA SER A 215 10.19 -8.72 6.96
C SER A 215 10.25 -7.45 6.11
N TYR A 216 9.29 -6.53 6.29
CA TYR A 216 9.34 -5.20 5.68
C TYR A 216 10.60 -4.41 6.08
N GLU A 217 11.26 -4.78 7.18
CA GLU A 217 12.53 -4.20 7.60
C GLU A 217 13.72 -4.71 6.78
N SER A 218 13.56 -5.85 6.10
CA SER A 218 14.60 -6.43 5.27
C SER A 218 14.68 -5.75 3.90
N GLN A 219 15.89 -5.50 3.42
CA GLN A 219 16.11 -5.09 2.03
C GLN A 219 15.69 -6.18 1.02
N ASP A 220 15.48 -7.40 1.47
CA ASP A 220 15.01 -8.54 0.70
C ASP A 220 13.49 -8.74 0.77
N TYR A 221 12.75 -7.78 1.35
CA TYR A 221 11.31 -7.75 1.25
C TYR A 221 10.89 -7.73 -0.23
N ALA A 222 10.03 -8.64 -0.63
CA ALA A 222 9.74 -8.90 -2.04
C ALA A 222 8.34 -9.45 -2.24
N VAL A 223 7.80 -9.29 -3.46
CA VAL A 223 6.49 -9.80 -3.86
C VAL A 223 6.63 -11.08 -4.65
N GLY A 224 5.82 -12.07 -4.32
CA GLY A 224 5.61 -13.29 -5.08
C GLY A 224 4.12 -13.60 -5.26
N TYR A 225 3.82 -14.70 -5.92
CA TYR A 225 2.44 -15.17 -6.07
C TYR A 225 2.35 -16.70 -6.04
N ALA A 226 1.15 -17.17 -5.71
CA ALA A 226 0.72 -18.55 -5.87
C ALA A 226 -0.51 -18.58 -6.77
N THR A 227 -0.71 -19.67 -7.51
CA THR A 227 -1.86 -19.85 -8.41
C THR A 227 -2.76 -20.98 -7.97
N SER A 228 -4.02 -20.91 -8.36
CA SER A 228 -4.99 -22.01 -8.23
C SER A 228 -6.09 -21.87 -9.28
N PRO A 229 -6.65 -22.97 -9.78
CA PRO A 229 -7.88 -22.94 -10.59
C PRO A 229 -9.15 -22.67 -9.75
N ASN A 230 -9.03 -22.63 -8.42
CA ASN A 230 -10.13 -22.42 -7.50
C ASN A 230 -9.73 -21.42 -6.40
N VAL A 231 -10.62 -20.49 -6.08
CA VAL A 231 -10.38 -19.47 -5.03
C VAL A 231 -10.08 -20.10 -3.67
N LEU A 232 -10.54 -21.33 -3.43
CA LEU A 232 -10.25 -22.08 -2.20
C LEU A 232 -8.90 -22.79 -2.20
N GLY A 233 -8.13 -22.73 -3.28
CA GLY A 233 -6.91 -23.50 -3.46
C GLY A 233 -7.17 -24.92 -4.00
N PRO A 234 -6.20 -25.82 -3.92
CA PRO A 234 -4.87 -25.64 -3.33
C PRO A 234 -4.05 -24.59 -4.09
N TRP A 235 -3.24 -23.83 -3.34
CA TRP A 235 -2.38 -22.78 -3.87
C TRP A 235 -0.99 -23.32 -4.17
N GLU A 236 -0.49 -23.11 -5.39
CA GLU A 236 0.84 -23.50 -5.82
C GLU A 236 1.69 -22.25 -6.08
N LYS A 237 2.79 -22.08 -5.33
CA LYS A 237 3.71 -20.96 -5.48
C LYS A 237 4.45 -21.02 -6.80
N SER A 238 4.50 -19.91 -7.51
CA SER A 238 5.19 -19.81 -8.80
C SER A 238 6.70 -20.04 -8.66
N SER A 239 7.26 -20.78 -9.61
CA SER A 239 8.72 -20.92 -9.76
C SER A 239 9.41 -19.63 -10.26
N GLN A 240 8.62 -18.65 -10.75
CA GLN A 240 9.12 -17.35 -11.20
C GLN A 240 9.28 -16.34 -10.05
N ASN A 241 8.89 -16.72 -8.83
CA ASN A 241 9.02 -15.84 -7.67
C ASN A 241 10.49 -15.57 -7.28
N PRO A 242 10.81 -14.37 -6.76
CA PRO A 242 9.92 -13.22 -6.58
C PRO A 242 9.74 -12.41 -7.88
N ILE A 243 8.54 -11.81 -8.08
CA ILE A 243 8.22 -10.99 -9.27
C ILE A 243 8.54 -9.50 -9.10
N LEU A 244 8.74 -9.07 -7.87
CA LEU A 244 9.19 -7.71 -7.54
C LEU A 244 10.19 -7.78 -6.40
N ARG A 245 11.45 -7.45 -6.66
CA ARG A 245 12.53 -7.38 -5.67
C ARG A 245 13.63 -6.48 -6.17
N ARG A 246 14.05 -5.50 -5.34
CA ARG A 246 15.21 -4.63 -5.60
C ARG A 246 15.22 -4.01 -7.01
N THR A 247 14.08 -3.53 -7.47
CA THR A 247 13.93 -2.95 -8.82
C THR A 247 14.40 -1.50 -8.87
N GLU A 248 15.07 -1.09 -9.95
CA GLU A 248 15.54 0.29 -10.21
C GLU A 248 16.26 0.95 -9.02
N GLY A 249 17.05 0.18 -8.27
CA GLY A 249 17.76 0.66 -7.08
C GLY A 249 16.90 0.80 -5.82
N LEU A 250 15.61 0.49 -5.88
CA LEU A 250 14.73 0.41 -4.72
C LEU A 250 15.03 -0.85 -3.91
N LEU A 251 14.96 -0.75 -2.58
CA LEU A 251 15.20 -1.83 -1.64
C LEU A 251 14.00 -2.02 -0.72
N GLY A 252 13.80 -3.22 -0.20
CA GLY A 252 12.66 -3.53 0.68
C GLY A 252 11.33 -3.28 -0.02
N THR A 253 11.20 -3.73 -1.28
CA THR A 253 10.04 -3.53 -2.13
C THR A 253 8.97 -4.56 -1.85
N GLY A 254 7.80 -4.12 -1.41
CA GLY A 254 6.69 -5.04 -1.09
C GLY A 254 5.45 -4.35 -0.56
N HIS A 255 4.58 -5.13 0.06
CA HIS A 255 3.25 -4.78 0.54
C HIS A 255 2.49 -3.97 -0.51
N HIS A 256 2.03 -4.69 -1.49
CA HIS A 256 1.50 -4.16 -2.74
C HIS A 256 -0.01 -4.33 -2.83
N THR A 257 -0.63 -3.52 -3.68
CA THR A 257 -1.99 -3.73 -4.19
C THR A 257 -2.03 -3.50 -5.69
N PHE A 258 -3.05 -4.04 -6.37
CA PHE A 258 -3.26 -3.83 -7.80
C PHE A 258 -4.44 -2.91 -8.06
N PHE A 259 -4.36 -2.15 -9.14
CA PHE A 259 -5.47 -1.39 -9.68
C PHE A 259 -5.38 -1.29 -11.20
N ILE A 260 -6.52 -1.02 -11.84
CA ILE A 260 -6.56 -0.71 -13.27
C ILE A 260 -6.54 0.82 -13.39
N ASP A 261 -5.60 1.35 -14.16
CA ASP A 261 -5.53 2.78 -14.39
C ASP A 261 -6.52 3.25 -15.47
N ARG A 262 -6.60 4.56 -15.72
CA ARG A 262 -7.50 5.15 -16.73
C ARG A 262 -7.24 4.66 -18.15
N LYS A 263 -6.07 4.09 -18.42
CA LYS A 263 -5.72 3.54 -19.74
C LYS A 263 -6.06 2.07 -19.86
N GLY A 264 -6.57 1.46 -18.78
CA GLY A 264 -6.85 0.03 -18.71
C GLY A 264 -5.60 -0.81 -18.44
N GLU A 265 -4.48 -0.22 -18.02
CA GLU A 265 -3.27 -0.95 -17.68
C GLU A 265 -3.33 -1.47 -16.24
N LEU A 266 -2.88 -2.71 -16.03
CA LEU A 266 -2.73 -3.28 -14.70
C LEU A 266 -1.53 -2.64 -14.00
N ARG A 267 -1.78 -1.96 -12.89
CA ARG A 267 -0.77 -1.30 -12.07
C ARG A 267 -0.59 -2.01 -10.74
N ILE A 268 0.63 -1.96 -10.24
CA ILE A 268 1.00 -2.37 -8.89
C ILE A 268 1.47 -1.14 -8.11
N ALA A 269 0.77 -0.82 -7.01
CA ALA A 269 1.28 0.12 -6.02
C ALA A 269 2.02 -0.68 -4.94
N PHE A 270 3.20 -0.26 -4.54
CA PHE A 270 4.02 -0.93 -3.53
C PHE A 270 4.88 0.10 -2.79
N HIS A 271 5.43 -0.27 -1.64
CA HIS A 271 6.39 0.60 -0.97
C HIS A 271 7.84 0.12 -1.13
N ALA A 272 8.77 1.03 -0.87
CA ALA A 272 10.18 0.72 -0.69
C ALA A 272 10.77 1.49 0.49
N HIS A 273 11.95 1.07 0.92
CA HIS A 273 12.74 1.77 1.95
C HIS A 273 13.13 3.18 1.50
N SER A 274 13.31 4.08 2.46
CA SER A 274 13.78 5.44 2.21
C SER A 274 15.18 5.48 1.57
N SER A 275 16.05 4.55 1.98
CA SER A 275 17.41 4.40 1.43
C SER A 275 17.99 3.03 1.80
N ALA A 276 19.23 2.75 1.34
CA ALA A 276 19.97 1.56 1.74
C ALA A 276 20.31 1.53 3.24
N SER A 277 20.30 2.65 3.93
CA SER A 277 20.62 2.78 5.36
C SER A 277 19.44 3.17 6.24
N ALA A 278 18.26 3.44 5.65
CA ALA A 278 17.08 3.88 6.38
C ALA A 278 15.81 3.24 5.80
N ILE A 279 15.06 2.56 6.65
CA ILE A 279 13.78 1.95 6.29
C ILE A 279 12.72 3.05 6.16
N HIS A 280 12.60 3.90 7.15
CA HIS A 280 11.56 4.93 7.25
C HIS A 280 12.04 6.33 6.83
N PRO A 281 11.09 7.17 6.34
CA PRO A 281 9.74 6.82 5.94
C PRO A 281 9.78 5.93 4.71
N ARG A 282 8.97 4.86 4.68
CA ARG A 282 8.73 4.09 3.45
C ARG A 282 7.95 4.97 2.48
N ALA A 283 8.22 4.87 1.19
CA ALA A 283 7.55 5.66 0.17
C ALA A 283 6.83 4.78 -0.85
N MET A 284 5.74 5.30 -1.41
CA MET A 284 4.93 4.64 -2.44
C MET A 284 5.60 4.74 -3.82
N TYR A 285 5.54 3.64 -4.57
CA TYR A 285 5.95 3.51 -5.96
C TYR A 285 4.87 2.79 -6.77
N ILE A 286 4.85 3.01 -8.08
CA ILE A 286 3.85 2.41 -8.96
C ILE A 286 4.54 1.80 -10.18
N GLY A 287 4.34 0.49 -10.38
CA GLY A 287 4.80 -0.26 -11.55
C GLY A 287 3.67 -0.59 -12.51
N THR A 288 4.02 -1.12 -13.69
CA THR A 288 3.08 -1.71 -14.63
C THR A 288 3.29 -3.21 -14.66
N MET A 289 2.21 -3.96 -14.55
CA MET A 289 2.22 -5.42 -14.58
C MET A 289 1.57 -5.94 -15.84
N GLU A 290 1.95 -7.15 -16.22
CA GLU A 290 1.33 -7.87 -17.33
C GLU A 290 1.28 -9.37 -17.05
N PHE A 291 0.39 -10.06 -17.75
CA PHE A 291 0.42 -11.51 -17.85
C PHE A 291 1.10 -11.91 -19.14
N THR A 292 2.11 -12.78 -19.08
CA THR A 292 2.73 -13.35 -20.29
C THR A 292 1.75 -14.28 -21.01
N HIS A 293 2.11 -14.70 -22.22
CA HIS A 293 1.31 -15.67 -22.97
C HIS A 293 1.16 -17.02 -22.22
N GLU A 294 2.15 -17.38 -21.42
CA GLU A 294 2.16 -18.61 -20.58
C GLU A 294 1.39 -18.41 -19.26
N GLY A 295 0.82 -17.23 -19.02
CA GLY A 295 0.08 -16.92 -17.79
C GLY A 295 0.97 -16.56 -16.60
N HIS A 296 2.24 -16.16 -16.80
CA HIS A 296 3.06 -15.64 -15.71
C HIS A 296 2.75 -14.17 -15.46
N LEU A 297 2.54 -13.82 -14.19
CA LEU A 297 2.42 -12.41 -13.76
C LEU A 297 3.81 -11.83 -13.57
N GLN A 298 4.11 -10.71 -14.22
CA GLN A 298 5.43 -10.06 -14.15
C GLN A 298 5.36 -8.54 -14.23
N LEU A 299 6.39 -7.89 -13.69
CA LEU A 299 6.62 -6.47 -13.88
C LEU A 299 7.07 -6.22 -15.33
N THR A 300 6.49 -5.23 -15.99
CA THR A 300 6.91 -4.85 -17.36
C THR A 300 8.26 -4.12 -17.34
N SER A 301 8.83 -3.90 -18.52
CA SER A 301 10.04 -3.07 -18.68
C SER A 301 9.77 -1.56 -18.61
N GLN A 302 8.53 -1.13 -18.40
CA GLN A 302 8.20 0.29 -18.20
C GLN A 302 8.85 0.81 -16.91
N PRO A 303 9.36 2.06 -16.90
CA PRO A 303 9.94 2.64 -15.70
C PRO A 303 8.97 2.68 -14.53
N ILE A 304 9.48 2.47 -13.33
CA ILE A 304 8.72 2.66 -12.09
C ILE A 304 8.38 4.14 -11.92
N VAL A 305 7.11 4.45 -11.78
CA VAL A 305 6.65 5.78 -11.43
C VAL A 305 7.06 6.05 -9.98
N ARG A 306 7.66 7.22 -9.76
CA ARG A 306 8.06 7.75 -8.44
C ARG A 306 7.11 8.89 -8.07
N PRO A 307 6.03 8.61 -7.32
CA PRO A 307 5.06 9.61 -6.90
C PRO A 307 5.71 10.77 -6.16
N LYS A 308 5.35 12.00 -6.53
CA LYS A 308 5.89 13.23 -5.95
C LYS A 308 4.82 13.98 -5.19
N LEU A 309 5.12 14.29 -3.95
CA LEU A 309 4.26 15.16 -3.16
C LEU A 309 4.42 16.60 -3.63
N ILE A 310 3.32 17.22 -4.08
CA ILE A 310 3.31 18.64 -4.40
C ILE A 310 2.95 19.45 -3.15
N ALA A 311 3.70 20.55 -2.94
CA ALA A 311 3.43 21.44 -1.82
C ALA A 311 2.00 21.99 -1.92
N LYS A 312 1.34 22.15 -0.75
CA LYS A 312 0.11 22.94 -0.69
C LYS A 312 0.42 24.36 -1.20
N PRO A 313 -0.43 24.94 -2.07
CA PRO A 313 -0.24 26.30 -2.57
C PRO A 313 -0.25 27.33 -1.44
#